data_3bc5e6d38cd4dd404cfc30bbeac1b63e
#
_entry.id   3bc5e6d38cd4dd404cfc30bbeac1b63e
#
_cell.length_a   1.000
_cell.length_b   1.000
_cell.length_c   1.000
_cell.angle_alpha   90.00
_cell.angle_beta   90.00
_cell.angle_gamma   90.00
#
_symmetry.space_group_name_H-M   'P 1'
#
loop_
_entity.id
_entity.type
_entity.pdbx_description
1 polymer ?
#
loop_
_entity_poly.entity_id
_entity_poly.type
_entity_poly.pdbx_seq_one_letter_code
_entity_poly.pdbx_strand_id
1 'polypeptide(L)'
;MVIYALAITVIFIIFPALLILLVKQLSYLANEKLVNTFGFNSQIYVGGLGVIIHELSHLLLALIFLHHIDSVCLLRIPNHNDISDKSLGYVRHSWSSRSIYQTIGNVFIGTAPVICGVLIIFFILSKLNPTFANLHSSIAQQIISNQGRINADRKSVV
;
A
#
# COMPACT_ATOMS: atom_id res chain seq x y z
N MET A 1 7.52 34.81 6.06
CA MET A 1 6.74 34.06 5.07
C MET A 1 7.64 33.19 4.18
N VAL A 2 8.66 33.70 3.52
CA VAL A 2 9.55 32.92 2.61
C VAL A 2 10.22 31.74 3.32
N ILE A 3 10.73 31.90 4.55
CA ILE A 3 11.39 30.83 5.32
C ILE A 3 10.43 29.68 5.62
N TYR A 4 9.19 29.95 5.98
CA TYR A 4 8.18 28.90 6.22
C TYR A 4 7.78 28.17 4.93
N ALA A 5 7.68 28.90 3.82
CA ALA A 5 7.40 28.29 2.52
C ALA A 5 8.56 27.35 2.10
N LEU A 6 9.80 27.77 2.26
CA LEU A 6 10.98 26.95 2.02
C LEU A 6 11.00 25.70 2.92
N ALA A 7 10.73 25.85 4.22
CA ALA A 7 10.69 24.73 5.15
C ALA A 7 9.61 23.70 4.76
N ILE A 8 8.42 24.16 4.38
CA ILE A 8 7.33 23.31 3.90
C ILE A 8 7.76 22.57 2.63
N THR A 9 8.37 23.26 1.67
CA THR A 9 8.86 22.66 0.43
C THR A 9 9.91 21.56 0.71
N VAL A 10 10.85 21.83 1.62
CA VAL A 10 11.87 20.84 2.03
C VAL A 10 11.21 19.60 2.64
N ILE A 11 10.27 19.77 3.55
CA ILE A 11 9.61 18.67 4.23
C ILE A 11 8.78 17.84 3.24
N PHE A 12 7.99 18.47 2.38
CA PHE A 12 7.05 17.75 1.51
C PHE A 12 7.67 17.21 0.21
N ILE A 13 8.83 17.71 -0.22
CA ILE A 13 9.47 17.25 -1.45
C ILE A 13 10.77 16.50 -1.16
N ILE A 14 11.68 17.09 -0.38
CA ILE A 14 13.00 16.49 -0.17
C ILE A 14 12.93 15.27 0.73
N PHE A 15 12.15 15.32 1.80
CA PHE A 15 12.03 14.19 2.72
C PHE A 15 11.43 12.94 2.06
N PRO A 16 10.30 12.99 1.32
CA PRO A 16 9.82 11.83 0.57
C PRO A 16 10.79 11.35 -0.51
N ALA A 17 11.48 12.25 -1.20
CA ALA A 17 12.49 11.88 -2.19
C ALA A 17 13.66 11.08 -1.56
N LEU A 18 14.17 11.52 -0.41
CA LEU A 18 15.18 10.79 0.34
C LEU A 18 14.69 9.43 0.82
N LEU A 19 13.44 9.33 1.29
CA LEU A 19 12.84 8.05 1.69
C LEU A 19 12.75 7.09 0.50
N ILE A 20 12.35 7.57 -0.66
CA ILE A 20 12.29 6.74 -1.89
C ILE A 20 13.68 6.21 -2.26
N LEU A 21 14.70 7.05 -2.20
CA LEU A 21 16.08 6.64 -2.47
C LEU A 21 16.57 5.62 -1.44
N LEU A 22 16.27 5.81 -0.16
CA LEU A 22 16.60 4.87 0.90
C LEU A 22 15.93 3.51 0.69
N VAL A 23 14.62 3.50 0.43
CA VAL A 23 13.87 2.27 0.16
C VAL A 23 14.42 1.55 -1.07
N LYS A 24 14.72 2.29 -2.15
CA LYS A 24 15.36 1.72 -3.34
C LYS A 24 16.69 1.04 -3.02
N GLN A 25 17.56 1.69 -2.23
CA GLN A 25 18.85 1.16 -1.85
C GLN A 25 18.71 -0.08 -0.97
N LEU A 26 17.83 -0.05 0.03
CA LEU A 26 17.55 -1.20 0.89
C LEU A 26 16.99 -2.38 0.11
N SER A 27 16.06 -2.13 -0.82
CA SER A 27 15.49 -3.16 -1.69
C SER A 27 16.57 -3.80 -2.58
N TYR A 28 17.48 -3.00 -3.13
CA TYR A 28 18.61 -3.52 -3.93
C TYR A 28 19.49 -4.44 -3.10
N LEU A 29 19.92 -4.00 -1.91
CA LEU A 29 20.77 -4.80 -1.01
C LEU A 29 20.07 -6.08 -0.53
N ALA A 30 18.79 -6.01 -0.23
CA ALA A 30 18.00 -7.18 0.17
C ALA A 30 17.89 -8.20 -0.98
N ASN A 31 17.62 -7.75 -2.19
CA ASN A 31 17.54 -8.60 -3.38
C ASN A 31 18.87 -9.25 -3.70
N GLU A 32 19.98 -8.50 -3.63
CA GLU A 32 21.31 -9.02 -3.85
C GLU A 32 21.66 -10.14 -2.84
N LYS A 33 21.42 -9.90 -1.56
CA LYS A 33 21.61 -10.92 -0.52
C LYS A 33 20.72 -12.14 -0.74
N LEU A 34 19.46 -11.94 -1.11
CA LEU A 34 18.52 -13.01 -1.36
C LEU A 34 18.99 -13.91 -2.51
N VAL A 35 19.40 -13.32 -3.64
CA VAL A 35 19.92 -14.05 -4.80
C VAL A 35 21.20 -14.79 -4.49
N ASN A 36 22.13 -14.15 -3.76
CA ASN A 36 23.41 -14.75 -3.41
C ASN A 36 23.27 -15.93 -2.42
N THR A 37 22.22 -15.92 -1.58
CA THR A 37 22.00 -16.96 -0.57
C THR A 37 21.12 -18.11 -1.08
N PHE A 38 20.07 -17.81 -1.83
CA PHE A 38 19.04 -18.78 -2.23
C PHE A 38 18.94 -18.99 -3.74
N GLY A 39 19.78 -18.31 -4.52
CA GLY A 39 19.80 -18.38 -5.97
C GLY A 39 18.79 -17.47 -6.66
N PHE A 40 18.87 -17.37 -7.99
CA PHE A 40 18.09 -16.44 -8.82
C PHE A 40 16.57 -16.62 -8.68
N ASN A 41 16.11 -17.86 -8.56
CA ASN A 41 14.68 -18.16 -8.42
C ASN A 41 14.07 -17.68 -7.09
N SER A 42 14.88 -17.37 -6.09
CA SER A 42 14.39 -16.87 -4.79
C SER A 42 13.63 -15.54 -4.90
N GLN A 43 14.00 -14.68 -5.84
CA GLN A 43 13.28 -13.45 -6.12
C GLN A 43 11.82 -13.71 -6.55
N ILE A 44 11.60 -14.77 -7.33
CA ILE A 44 10.27 -15.14 -7.81
C ILE A 44 9.44 -15.69 -6.64
N TYR A 45 10.02 -16.51 -5.76
CA TYR A 45 9.30 -17.07 -4.61
C TYR A 45 8.96 -16.03 -3.55
N VAL A 46 9.93 -15.20 -3.17
CA VAL A 46 9.72 -14.17 -2.14
C VAL A 46 8.96 -12.96 -2.70
N GLY A 47 9.32 -12.50 -3.90
CA GLY A 47 8.63 -11.40 -4.57
C GLY A 47 7.25 -11.78 -5.08
N GLY A 48 7.05 -13.06 -5.46
CA GLY A 48 5.78 -13.56 -5.99
C GLY A 48 4.61 -13.40 -5.03
N LEU A 49 4.84 -13.60 -3.72
CA LEU A 49 3.80 -13.36 -2.72
C LEU A 49 3.37 -11.88 -2.70
N GLY A 50 4.34 -10.96 -2.80
CA GLY A 50 4.06 -9.54 -2.90
C GLY A 50 3.27 -9.19 -4.17
N VAL A 51 3.61 -9.81 -5.31
CA VAL A 51 2.87 -9.63 -6.56
C VAL A 51 1.44 -10.16 -6.44
N ILE A 52 1.25 -11.33 -5.85
CA ILE A 52 -0.10 -11.90 -5.63
C ILE A 52 -0.95 -10.94 -4.78
N ILE A 53 -0.41 -10.43 -3.68
CA ILE A 53 -1.12 -9.48 -2.81
C ILE A 53 -1.43 -8.18 -3.57
N HIS A 54 -0.50 -7.71 -4.38
CA HIS A 54 -0.66 -6.52 -5.22
C HIS A 54 -1.83 -6.68 -6.21
N GLU A 55 -1.80 -7.73 -7.01
CA GLU A 55 -2.84 -8.01 -8.01
C GLU A 55 -4.20 -8.32 -7.37
N LEU A 56 -4.19 -9.07 -6.26
CA LEU A 56 -5.40 -9.36 -5.50
C LEU A 56 -6.04 -8.09 -4.93
N SER A 57 -5.23 -7.11 -4.52
CA SER A 57 -5.72 -5.81 -4.05
C SER A 57 -6.43 -5.03 -5.17
N HIS A 58 -5.87 -5.00 -6.37
CA HIS A 58 -6.52 -4.41 -7.54
C HIS A 58 -7.84 -5.11 -7.87
N LEU A 59 -7.82 -6.45 -7.90
CA LEU A 59 -9.00 -7.26 -8.18
C LEU A 59 -10.11 -7.02 -7.17
N LEU A 60 -9.78 -6.99 -5.87
CA LEU A 60 -10.75 -6.78 -4.80
C LEU A 60 -11.47 -5.43 -4.94
N LEU A 61 -10.72 -4.35 -5.15
CA LEU A 61 -11.32 -3.03 -5.32
C LEU A 61 -12.04 -2.89 -6.66
N ALA A 62 -11.57 -3.51 -7.74
CA ALA A 62 -12.28 -3.52 -9.01
C ALA A 62 -13.68 -4.17 -8.87
N LEU A 63 -13.80 -5.25 -8.10
CA LEU A 63 -15.07 -5.89 -7.80
C LEU A 63 -15.98 -5.01 -6.92
N ILE A 64 -15.42 -4.36 -5.88
CA ILE A 64 -16.18 -3.45 -5.01
C ILE A 64 -16.74 -2.29 -5.82
N PHE A 65 -15.96 -1.71 -6.74
CA PHE A 65 -16.41 -0.62 -7.59
C PHE A 65 -17.16 -1.06 -8.84
N LEU A 66 -17.55 -2.35 -8.91
CA LEU A 66 -18.37 -2.94 -9.99
C LEU A 66 -17.76 -2.76 -11.38
N HIS A 67 -16.43 -2.84 -11.47
CA HIS A 67 -15.74 -2.91 -12.74
C HIS A 67 -15.90 -4.30 -13.37
N HIS A 68 -15.99 -4.35 -14.67
CA HIS A 68 -15.95 -5.63 -15.39
C HIS A 68 -14.52 -6.15 -15.42
N ILE A 69 -14.33 -7.39 -15.00
CA ILE A 69 -13.00 -8.02 -15.00
C ILE A 69 -12.82 -8.76 -16.32
N ASP A 70 -11.86 -8.29 -17.12
CA ASP A 70 -11.57 -8.85 -18.45
C ASP A 70 -10.62 -10.04 -18.37
N SER A 71 -9.56 -9.92 -17.55
CA SER A 71 -8.61 -11.01 -17.33
C SER A 71 -7.78 -10.81 -16.07
N VAL A 72 -7.42 -11.91 -15.42
CA VAL A 72 -6.63 -11.91 -14.17
C VAL A 72 -5.50 -12.92 -14.28
N CYS A 73 -4.30 -12.50 -13.91
CA CYS A 73 -3.16 -13.37 -13.69
C CYS A 73 -2.42 -12.89 -12.44
N LEU A 74 -2.56 -13.62 -11.33
CA LEU A 74 -2.00 -13.20 -10.04
C LEU A 74 -0.49 -13.40 -9.96
N LEU A 75 0.02 -14.44 -10.62
CA LEU A 75 1.46 -14.71 -10.70
C LEU A 75 1.76 -15.47 -11.97
N ARG A 76 2.72 -14.99 -12.73
CA ARG A 76 3.26 -15.62 -13.92
C ARG A 76 4.78 -15.63 -13.85
N ILE A 77 5.37 -16.74 -14.24
CA ILE A 77 6.82 -16.82 -14.42
C ILE A 77 7.12 -16.28 -15.83
N PRO A 78 7.86 -15.16 -15.95
CA PRO A 78 8.18 -14.59 -17.25
C PRO A 78 8.97 -15.59 -18.09
N ASN A 79 8.59 -15.76 -19.35
CA ASN A 79 9.38 -16.56 -20.27
C ASN A 79 10.59 -15.73 -20.72
N HIS A 80 11.81 -16.22 -20.54
CA HIS A 80 13.05 -15.56 -20.94
C HIS A 80 13.12 -15.18 -22.42
N ASN A 81 12.30 -15.81 -23.25
CA ASN A 81 12.32 -15.62 -24.70
C ASN A 81 11.39 -14.49 -25.16
N ASP A 82 10.56 -13.93 -24.28
CA ASP A 82 9.63 -12.86 -24.61
C ASP A 82 10.02 -11.56 -23.90
N ILE A 83 10.76 -10.73 -24.62
CA ILE A 83 11.30 -9.45 -24.11
C ILE A 83 10.17 -8.42 -23.87
N SER A 84 9.01 -8.61 -24.50
CA SER A 84 7.92 -7.64 -24.52
C SER A 84 7.03 -7.66 -23.27
N ASP A 85 6.96 -8.79 -22.56
CA ASP A 85 6.09 -8.96 -21.39
C ASP A 85 6.86 -9.42 -20.15
N LYS A 86 7.31 -8.45 -19.37
CA LYS A 86 8.02 -8.65 -18.10
C LYS A 86 7.10 -8.61 -16.88
N SER A 87 5.77 -8.52 -17.07
CA SER A 87 4.84 -8.46 -15.96
C SER A 87 4.77 -9.81 -15.22
N LEU A 88 4.93 -9.78 -13.90
CA LEU A 88 4.81 -10.95 -13.03
C LEU A 88 3.35 -11.27 -12.69
N GLY A 89 2.45 -10.32 -12.87
CA GLY A 89 1.01 -10.45 -12.69
C GLY A 89 0.28 -9.31 -13.38
N TYR A 90 -1.03 -9.42 -13.50
CA TYR A 90 -1.89 -8.34 -14.00
C TYR A 90 -3.36 -8.58 -13.66
N VAL A 91 -4.09 -7.50 -13.48
CA VAL A 91 -5.55 -7.45 -13.45
C VAL A 91 -6.01 -6.46 -14.50
N ARG A 92 -6.69 -6.95 -15.55
CA ARG A 92 -7.31 -6.12 -16.56
C ARG A 92 -8.78 -5.97 -16.25
N HIS A 93 -9.24 -4.75 -16.19
CA HIS A 93 -10.64 -4.42 -15.94
C HIS A 93 -11.10 -3.29 -16.85
N SER A 94 -12.37 -3.26 -17.14
CA SER A 94 -13.02 -2.21 -17.90
C SER A 94 -14.15 -1.57 -17.09
N TRP A 95 -14.47 -0.32 -17.38
CA TRP A 95 -15.50 0.45 -16.66
C TRP A 95 -16.26 1.36 -17.60
N SER A 96 -17.44 1.79 -17.18
CA SER A 96 -18.21 2.77 -17.90
C SER A 96 -17.85 4.19 -17.41
N SER A 97 -17.32 5.02 -18.32
CA SER A 97 -17.01 6.43 -18.03
C SER A 97 -18.25 7.28 -17.69
N ARG A 98 -19.46 6.78 -17.98
CA ARG A 98 -20.72 7.42 -17.60
C ARG A 98 -21.06 7.24 -16.11
N SER A 99 -20.48 6.25 -15.44
CA SER A 99 -20.68 5.99 -14.02
C SER A 99 -19.65 6.74 -13.19
N ILE A 100 -20.09 7.75 -12.44
CA ILE A 100 -19.22 8.49 -11.51
C ILE A 100 -18.63 7.55 -10.46
N TYR A 101 -19.40 6.59 -9.97
CA TYR A 101 -18.95 5.58 -9.00
C TYR A 101 -17.77 4.78 -9.52
N GLN A 102 -17.87 4.25 -10.74
CA GLN A 102 -16.78 3.49 -11.35
C GLN A 102 -15.58 4.38 -11.69
N THR A 103 -15.82 5.62 -12.12
CA THR A 103 -14.74 6.56 -12.41
C THR A 103 -13.93 6.93 -11.17
N ILE A 104 -14.59 7.18 -10.04
CA ILE A 104 -13.93 7.37 -8.74
C ILE A 104 -13.21 6.08 -8.32
N GLY A 105 -13.80 4.92 -8.60
CA GLY A 105 -13.22 3.61 -8.34
C GLY A 105 -11.81 3.43 -8.92
N ASN A 106 -11.52 4.00 -10.09
CA ASN A 106 -10.18 3.94 -10.70
C ASN A 106 -9.07 4.48 -9.79
N VAL A 107 -9.33 5.57 -9.07
CA VAL A 107 -8.35 6.15 -8.14
C VAL A 107 -8.09 5.18 -6.98
N PHE A 108 -9.15 4.59 -6.42
CA PHE A 108 -9.04 3.63 -5.34
C PHE A 108 -8.38 2.32 -5.79
N ILE A 109 -8.73 1.82 -6.98
CA ILE A 109 -8.11 0.64 -7.57
C ILE A 109 -6.62 0.90 -7.79
N GLY A 110 -6.23 2.07 -8.32
CA GLY A 110 -4.82 2.43 -8.52
C GLY A 110 -4.01 2.50 -7.21
N THR A 111 -4.63 2.90 -6.10
CA THR A 111 -3.98 2.98 -4.77
C THR A 111 -4.16 1.72 -3.91
N ALA A 112 -4.96 0.77 -4.36
CA ALA A 112 -5.32 -0.46 -3.64
C ALA A 112 -4.12 -1.21 -3.06
N PRO A 113 -3.04 -1.51 -3.80
CA PRO A 113 -1.91 -2.26 -3.28
C PRO A 113 -1.20 -1.58 -2.12
N VAL A 114 -1.14 -0.24 -2.14
CA VAL A 114 -0.54 0.55 -1.05
C VAL A 114 -1.39 0.42 0.21
N ILE A 115 -2.70 0.62 0.08
CA ILE A 115 -3.65 0.54 1.21
C ILE A 115 -3.63 -0.88 1.80
N CYS A 116 -3.81 -1.90 0.96
CA CYS A 116 -3.82 -3.30 1.41
C CYS A 116 -2.47 -3.72 2.00
N GLY A 117 -1.36 -3.31 1.39
CA GLY A 117 -0.02 -3.57 1.90
C GLY A 117 0.21 -2.99 3.29
N VAL A 118 -0.16 -1.73 3.52
CA VAL A 118 -0.08 -1.08 4.83
C VAL A 118 -0.95 -1.80 5.86
N LEU A 119 -2.18 -2.17 5.51
CA LEU A 119 -3.08 -2.90 6.41
C LEU A 119 -2.53 -4.28 6.79
N ILE A 120 -1.97 -5.01 5.83
CA ILE A 120 -1.36 -6.33 6.07
C ILE A 120 -0.14 -6.20 6.99
N ILE A 121 0.76 -5.25 6.70
CA ILE A 121 1.94 -5.00 7.55
C ILE A 121 1.51 -4.61 8.96
N PHE A 122 0.54 -3.71 9.08
CA PHE A 122 -0.01 -3.30 10.38
C PHE A 122 -0.58 -4.50 11.15
N PHE A 123 -1.36 -5.36 10.49
CA PHE A 123 -1.92 -6.57 11.09
C PHE A 123 -0.83 -7.54 11.56
N ILE A 124 0.18 -7.78 10.74
CA ILE A 124 1.32 -8.64 11.09
C ILE A 124 2.07 -8.08 12.29
N LEU A 125 2.41 -6.78 12.27
CA LEU A 125 3.13 -6.13 13.37
C LEU A 125 2.33 -6.16 14.67
N SER A 126 1.01 -5.95 14.61
CA SER A 126 0.14 -6.01 15.79
C SER A 126 0.06 -7.40 16.42
N LYS A 127 0.26 -8.47 15.63
CA LYS A 127 0.27 -9.84 16.11
C LYS A 127 1.62 -10.31 16.60
N LEU A 128 2.70 -9.89 15.94
CA LEU A 128 4.05 -10.34 16.25
C LEU A 128 4.72 -9.52 17.37
N ASN A 129 4.32 -8.27 17.54
CA ASN A 129 4.96 -7.37 18.51
C ASN A 129 3.94 -6.89 19.55
N PRO A 130 3.98 -7.42 20.79
CA PRO A 130 3.07 -7.02 21.86
C PRO A 130 3.20 -5.55 22.24
N THR A 131 4.38 -4.95 22.12
CA THR A 131 4.60 -3.53 22.36
C THR A 131 3.82 -2.66 21.35
N PHE A 132 3.80 -3.09 20.09
CA PHE A 132 3.03 -2.40 19.03
C PHE A 132 1.51 -2.52 19.25
N ALA A 133 1.05 -3.70 19.68
CA ALA A 133 -0.36 -3.91 20.05
C ALA A 133 -0.78 -3.02 21.23
N ASN A 134 0.08 -2.89 22.25
CA ASN A 134 -0.16 -2.03 23.41
C ASN A 134 -0.16 -0.54 23.02
N LEU A 135 0.73 -0.11 22.16
CA LEU A 135 0.75 1.26 21.63
C LEU A 135 -0.54 1.61 20.88
N HIS A 136 -0.99 0.70 20.02
CA HIS A 136 -2.24 0.87 19.28
C HIS A 136 -3.45 1.00 20.21
N SER A 137 -3.56 0.14 21.23
CA SER A 137 -4.65 0.20 22.20
C SER A 137 -4.62 1.50 23.03
N SER A 138 -3.44 1.97 23.41
CA SER A 138 -3.25 3.25 24.13
C SER A 138 -3.69 4.45 23.29
N ILE A 139 -3.32 4.49 22.01
CA ILE A 139 -3.74 5.56 21.09
C ILE A 139 -5.26 5.53 20.90
N ALA A 140 -5.85 4.36 20.69
CA ALA A 140 -7.29 4.22 20.54
C ALA A 140 -8.05 4.72 21.77
N GLN A 141 -7.59 4.37 23.00
CA GLN A 141 -8.15 4.87 24.25
C GLN A 141 -8.05 6.38 24.40
N GLN A 142 -6.92 6.99 24.00
CA GLN A 142 -6.75 8.44 24.03
C GLN A 142 -7.71 9.16 23.09
N ILE A 143 -7.93 8.63 21.88
CA ILE A 143 -8.88 9.20 20.92
C ILE A 143 -10.30 9.15 21.50
N ILE A 144 -10.72 8.01 22.06
CA ILE A 144 -12.05 7.84 22.65
C ILE A 144 -12.24 8.78 23.84
N SER A 145 -11.24 8.90 24.73
CA SER A 145 -11.30 9.80 25.88
C SER A 145 -11.39 11.27 25.51
N ASN A 146 -10.66 11.68 24.47
CA ASN A 146 -10.71 13.05 23.95
C ASN A 146 -12.06 13.37 23.29
N GLN A 147 -12.66 12.44 22.56
CA GLN A 147 -14.01 12.60 22.04
C GLN A 147 -15.06 12.70 23.15
N GLY A 148 -14.90 11.92 24.21
CA GLY A 148 -15.77 12.03 25.40
C GLY A 148 -15.70 13.41 26.06
N ARG A 149 -14.50 13.99 26.19
CA ARG A 149 -14.28 15.34 26.73
C ARG A 149 -14.94 16.42 25.86
N ILE A 150 -14.73 16.38 24.56
CA ILE A 150 -15.32 17.36 23.61
C ILE A 150 -16.86 17.32 23.65
N ASN A 151 -17.43 16.12 23.78
CA ASN A 151 -18.87 15.97 23.88
C ASN A 151 -19.43 16.45 25.24
N ALA A 152 -18.68 16.29 26.32
CA ALA A 152 -19.06 16.79 27.64
C ALA A 152 -19.04 18.33 27.67
N ASP A 153 -17.98 18.95 27.15
CA ASP A 153 -17.87 20.41 27.05
C ASP A 153 -19.01 21.01 26.20
N ARG A 154 -19.38 20.35 25.10
CA ARG A 154 -20.49 20.80 24.25
C ARG A 154 -21.84 20.77 24.97
N LYS A 155 -22.04 19.83 25.89
CA LYS A 155 -23.28 19.73 26.66
C LYS A 155 -23.33 20.72 27.85
N SER A 156 -22.21 21.21 28.34
CA SER A 156 -22.15 22.19 29.42
C SER A 156 -22.34 23.62 28.97
N VAL A 157 -22.31 23.89 27.66
CA VAL A 157 -22.48 25.23 27.05
C VAL A 157 -23.91 25.49 26.56
N VAL A 158 -24.80 24.51 26.64
CA VAL A 158 -26.24 24.61 26.33
C VAL A 158 -27.05 24.69 27.62
#